data_6f6aba55be12d3a331b005a790c3d748
#
_entry.id   6f6aba55be12d3a331b005a790c3d748
#
_cell.length_a   1.000
_cell.length_b   1.000
_cell.length_c   1.000
_cell.angle_alpha   90.00
_cell.angle_beta   90.00
_cell.angle_gamma   90.00
#
_symmetry.space_group_name_H-M   'P 1'
#
loop_
_entity.id
_entity.type
_entity.pdbx_description
1 polymer ?
#
loop_
_entity_poly.entity_id
_entity_poly.type
_entity_poly.pdbx_seq_one_letter_code
_entity_poly.pdbx_strand_id
1 'polypeptide(L)'
;MILADTSIWIAMFRTGAYKAELGTLIANDQLCIHPFLIAELALGTLPERRKTLVYLDQLISIRPVRLEEVRHMIEARGLASKGIGLTDAHLVASCLATPGTQIWTLDGKLGKVAESLSIRTHLP
;
A
#
# COMPACT_ATOMS: atom_id res chain seq x y z
N MET A 1 -2.27 3.59 11.40
CA MET A 1 -2.91 3.04 10.17
C MET A 1 -1.97 2.09 9.46
N ILE A 2 -2.52 1.13 8.77
CA ILE A 2 -1.77 0.17 7.96
C ILE A 2 -2.18 0.35 6.50
N LEU A 3 -1.20 0.49 5.63
CA LEU A 3 -1.40 0.50 4.17
C LEU A 3 -0.90 -0.83 3.62
N ALA A 4 -1.83 -1.72 3.26
CA ALA A 4 -1.49 -2.98 2.61
C ALA A 4 -1.26 -2.73 1.11
N ASP A 5 -0.11 -3.16 0.58
CA ASP A 5 0.18 -2.98 -0.83
C ASP A 5 -0.51 -4.02 -1.72
N THR A 6 -0.27 -3.95 -3.03
CA THR A 6 -0.91 -4.87 -3.98
C THR A 6 -0.59 -6.33 -3.70
N SER A 7 0.61 -6.64 -3.18
CA SER A 7 1.01 -8.03 -2.90
C SER A 7 0.09 -8.70 -1.88
N ILE A 8 -0.30 -7.97 -0.84
CA ILE A 8 -1.24 -8.46 0.18
C ILE A 8 -2.63 -8.67 -0.42
N TRP A 9 -3.16 -7.66 -1.14
CA TRP A 9 -4.48 -7.74 -1.75
C TRP A 9 -4.56 -8.87 -2.78
N ILE A 10 -3.54 -9.02 -3.62
CA ILE A 10 -3.49 -10.08 -4.63
C ILE A 10 -3.46 -11.46 -3.95
N ALA A 11 -2.65 -11.64 -2.90
CA ALA A 11 -2.62 -12.88 -2.15
C ALA A 11 -4.00 -13.22 -1.57
N MET A 12 -4.68 -12.24 -1.01
CA MET A 12 -6.02 -12.42 -0.45
C MET A 12 -7.03 -12.80 -1.55
N PHE A 13 -7.01 -12.13 -2.70
CA PHE A 13 -7.92 -12.44 -3.79
C PHE A 13 -7.68 -13.82 -4.41
N ARG A 14 -6.43 -14.25 -4.48
CA ARG A 14 -6.07 -15.53 -5.11
C ARG A 14 -6.26 -16.73 -4.21
N THR A 15 -5.90 -16.62 -2.95
CA THR A 15 -5.80 -17.78 -2.05
C THR A 15 -6.57 -17.60 -0.74
N GLY A 16 -7.14 -16.43 -0.49
CA GLY A 16 -7.77 -16.14 0.80
C GLY A 16 -6.75 -15.83 1.91
N ALA A 17 -5.47 -15.75 1.59
CA ALA A 17 -4.45 -15.39 2.57
C ALA A 17 -4.70 -13.99 3.14
N TYR A 18 -4.42 -13.81 4.42
CA TYR A 18 -4.55 -12.53 5.13
C TYR A 18 -5.98 -11.99 5.24
N LYS A 19 -6.99 -12.81 4.88
CA LYS A 19 -8.39 -12.37 4.93
C LYS A 19 -8.81 -11.98 6.36
N ALA A 20 -8.41 -12.75 7.34
CA ALA A 20 -8.74 -12.48 8.75
C ALA A 20 -8.05 -11.20 9.24
N GLU A 21 -6.77 -11.03 8.93
CA GLU A 21 -5.98 -9.85 9.32
C GLU A 21 -6.53 -8.58 8.69
N LEU A 22 -6.82 -8.62 7.38
CA LEU A 22 -7.44 -7.49 6.67
C LEU A 22 -8.81 -7.16 7.27
N GLY A 23 -9.63 -8.18 7.52
CA GLY A 23 -10.95 -7.98 8.10
C GLY A 23 -10.90 -7.31 9.47
N THR A 24 -9.96 -7.71 10.32
CA THR A 24 -9.78 -7.10 11.65
C THR A 24 -9.35 -5.64 11.52
N LEU A 25 -8.40 -5.35 10.64
CA LEU A 25 -7.94 -3.97 10.43
C LEU A 25 -9.05 -3.08 9.90
N ILE A 26 -9.85 -3.58 8.96
CA ILE A 26 -10.98 -2.84 8.40
C ILE A 26 -12.03 -2.57 9.48
N ALA A 27 -12.39 -3.59 10.26
CA ALA A 27 -13.39 -3.46 11.33
C ALA A 27 -12.99 -2.43 12.40
N ASN A 28 -11.69 -2.23 12.61
CA ASN A 28 -11.16 -1.30 13.61
C ASN A 28 -10.73 0.04 13.00
N ASP A 29 -11.08 0.32 11.75
CA ASP A 29 -10.70 1.54 11.03
C ASP A 29 -9.17 1.78 11.04
N GLN A 30 -8.41 0.70 10.91
CA GLN A 30 -6.94 0.72 10.94
C GLN A 30 -6.30 0.46 9.59
N LEU A 31 -7.10 0.11 8.57
CA LEU A 31 -6.60 -0.13 7.22
C LEU A 31 -6.92 1.07 6.32
N CYS A 32 -5.93 1.51 5.57
CA CYS A 32 -6.14 2.51 4.54
C CYS A 32 -5.71 1.97 3.17
N ILE A 33 -6.15 2.66 2.13
CA ILE A 33 -5.83 2.33 0.75
C ILE A 33 -5.39 3.59 0.02
N HIS A 34 -4.65 3.42 -1.08
CA HIS A 34 -4.15 4.52 -1.90
C HIS A 34 -4.81 4.45 -3.29
N PRO A 35 -5.15 5.61 -3.91
CA PRO A 35 -5.75 5.62 -5.24
C PRO A 35 -4.93 4.87 -6.31
N PHE A 36 -3.61 5.00 -6.28
CA PHE A 36 -2.74 4.30 -7.22
C PHE A 36 -2.79 2.78 -7.02
N LEU A 37 -2.92 2.35 -5.78
CA LEU A 37 -3.06 0.94 -5.45
C LEU A 37 -4.35 0.37 -6.02
N ILE A 38 -5.46 1.09 -5.89
CA ILE A 38 -6.73 0.67 -6.49
C ILE A 38 -6.58 0.59 -8.02
N ALA A 39 -5.94 1.58 -8.63
CA ALA A 39 -5.72 1.58 -10.08
C ALA A 39 -4.87 0.38 -10.53
N GLU A 40 -3.83 0.03 -9.81
CA GLU A 40 -3.03 -1.16 -10.11
C GLU A 40 -3.83 -2.45 -9.97
N LEU A 41 -4.62 -2.58 -8.91
CA LEU A 41 -5.50 -3.74 -8.76
C LEU A 41 -6.52 -3.81 -9.89
N ALA A 42 -7.03 -2.66 -10.34
CA ALA A 42 -7.98 -2.57 -11.44
C ALA A 42 -7.38 -3.01 -12.78
N LEU A 43 -6.06 -2.93 -12.96
CA LEU A 43 -5.38 -3.41 -14.16
C LEU A 43 -5.29 -4.94 -14.22
N GLY A 44 -5.46 -5.60 -13.10
CA GLY A 44 -5.39 -7.05 -13.01
C GLY A 44 -6.77 -7.72 -13.08
N THR A 45 -6.78 -9.03 -12.79
CA THR A 45 -8.01 -9.82 -12.71
C THR A 45 -8.54 -9.79 -11.28
N LEU A 46 -9.77 -9.28 -11.11
CA LEU A 46 -10.41 -9.19 -9.80
C LEU A 46 -11.64 -10.11 -9.75
N PRO A 47 -11.87 -10.81 -8.62
CA PRO A 47 -13.12 -11.54 -8.42
C PRO A 47 -14.27 -10.55 -8.33
N GLU A 48 -15.40 -10.85 -8.98
CA GLU A 48 -16.57 -9.96 -8.99
C GLU A 48 -16.15 -8.49 -9.16
N ARG A 49 -15.47 -8.20 -10.22
CA ARG A 49 -14.74 -6.96 -10.47
C ARG A 49 -15.45 -5.68 -10.02
N ARG A 50 -16.70 -5.49 -10.43
CA ARG A 50 -17.45 -4.27 -10.07
C ARG A 50 -17.64 -4.14 -8.57
N LYS A 51 -18.07 -5.21 -7.90
CA LYS A 51 -18.26 -5.25 -6.45
C LYS A 51 -16.97 -4.97 -5.72
N THR A 52 -15.89 -5.61 -6.16
CA THR A 52 -14.57 -5.47 -5.53
C THR A 52 -14.09 -4.03 -5.63
N LEU A 53 -14.20 -3.39 -6.80
CA LEU A 53 -13.76 -1.99 -6.96
C LEU A 53 -14.62 -1.04 -6.12
N VAL A 54 -15.93 -1.23 -6.06
CA VAL A 54 -16.81 -0.42 -5.20
C VAL A 54 -16.39 -0.58 -3.73
N TYR A 55 -16.10 -1.80 -3.30
CA TYR A 55 -15.65 -2.07 -1.94
C TYR A 55 -14.34 -1.36 -1.63
N LEU A 56 -13.35 -1.45 -2.53
CA LEU A 56 -12.06 -0.80 -2.33
C LEU A 56 -12.19 0.72 -2.26
N ASP A 57 -13.08 1.31 -3.07
CA ASP A 57 -13.33 2.75 -3.07
C ASP A 57 -13.97 3.24 -1.76
N GLN A 58 -14.56 2.36 -0.98
CA GLN A 58 -15.19 2.70 0.31
C GLN A 58 -14.22 2.63 1.49
N LEU A 59 -13.03 2.06 1.30
CA LEU A 59 -12.04 2.00 2.36
C LEU A 59 -11.47 3.39 2.66
N ILE A 60 -10.92 3.55 3.87
CA ILE A 60 -10.28 4.81 4.24
C ILE A 60 -9.13 5.08 3.26
N SER A 61 -9.17 6.23 2.59
CA SER A 61 -8.14 6.61 1.63
C SER A 61 -7.04 7.40 2.32
N ILE A 62 -5.79 6.95 2.15
CA ILE A 62 -4.65 7.75 2.58
C ILE A 62 -4.49 8.92 1.61
N ARG A 63 -4.05 10.07 2.12
CA ARG A 63 -3.84 11.26 1.31
C ARG A 63 -2.72 11.04 0.28
N PRO A 64 -3.00 11.19 -1.03
CA PRO A 64 -1.96 11.10 -2.05
C PRO A 64 -1.00 12.31 -1.97
N VAL A 65 0.24 12.07 -2.35
CA VAL A 65 1.27 13.10 -2.43
C VAL A 65 1.47 13.45 -3.91
N ARG A 66 1.73 14.72 -4.20
CA ARG A 66 1.94 15.18 -5.58
C ARG A 66 3.22 14.59 -6.16
N LEU A 67 3.24 14.40 -7.47
CA LEU A 67 4.38 13.77 -8.16
C LEU A 67 5.70 14.51 -7.89
N GLU A 68 5.71 15.86 -7.89
CA GLU A 68 6.92 16.61 -7.61
C GLU A 68 7.45 16.36 -6.19
N GLU A 69 6.55 16.18 -5.23
CA GLU A 69 6.94 15.86 -3.84
C GLU A 69 7.47 14.43 -3.73
N VAL A 70 6.89 13.49 -4.50
CA VAL A 70 7.41 12.12 -4.58
C VAL A 70 8.82 12.12 -5.15
N ARG A 71 9.06 12.88 -6.23
CA ARG A 71 10.40 13.00 -6.82
C ARG A 71 11.39 13.59 -5.82
N HIS A 72 11.00 14.61 -5.09
CA HIS A 72 11.84 15.19 -4.03
C HIS A 72 12.17 14.16 -2.95
N MET A 73 11.19 13.40 -2.52
CA MET A 73 11.36 12.34 -1.50
C MET A 73 12.35 11.27 -1.99
N ILE A 74 12.26 10.86 -3.26
CA ILE A 74 13.18 9.88 -3.84
C ILE A 74 14.63 10.33 -3.66
N GLU A 75 14.92 11.60 -4.00
CA GLU A 75 16.25 12.15 -3.84
C GLU A 75 16.65 12.32 -2.37
N ALA A 76 15.76 12.89 -1.56
CA ALA A 76 16.05 13.16 -0.15
C ALA A 76 16.27 11.89 0.66
N ARG A 77 15.63 10.79 0.30
CA ARG A 77 15.71 9.51 1.02
C ARG A 77 16.64 8.50 0.37
N GLY A 78 17.27 8.86 -0.76
CA GLY A 78 18.19 7.97 -1.46
C GLY A 78 17.54 6.71 -2.01
N LEU A 79 16.36 6.82 -2.58
CA LEU A 79 15.60 5.66 -3.07
C LEU A 79 15.94 5.24 -4.50
N ALA A 80 16.82 5.97 -5.17
CA ALA A 80 17.29 5.59 -6.51
C ALA A 80 17.94 4.21 -6.46
N SER A 81 17.65 3.39 -7.47
CA SER A 81 18.22 2.05 -7.64
C SER A 81 17.90 1.06 -6.51
N LYS A 82 16.86 1.31 -5.74
CA LYS A 82 16.38 0.37 -4.71
C LYS A 82 15.41 -0.67 -5.27
N GLY A 83 15.04 -0.58 -6.54
CA GLY A 83 14.23 -1.59 -7.21
C GLY A 83 12.73 -1.46 -6.96
N ILE A 84 12.25 -0.35 -6.42
CA ILE A 84 10.82 -0.09 -6.30
C ILE A 84 10.32 0.71 -7.50
N GLY A 85 9.05 0.51 -7.85
CA GLY A 85 8.42 1.24 -8.94
C GLY A 85 7.71 2.52 -8.48
N LEU A 86 7.12 3.20 -9.44
CA LEU A 86 6.48 4.51 -9.20
C LEU A 86 5.31 4.42 -8.21
N THR A 87 4.45 3.41 -8.33
CA THR A 87 3.35 3.23 -7.39
C THR A 87 3.88 3.04 -5.98
N ASP A 88 4.88 2.17 -5.79
CA ASP A 88 5.48 1.95 -4.47
C ASP A 88 6.07 3.24 -3.91
N ALA A 89 6.70 4.05 -4.75
CA ALA A 89 7.22 5.36 -4.32
C ALA A 89 6.10 6.29 -3.83
N HIS A 90 4.94 6.28 -4.50
CA HIS A 90 3.77 7.03 -4.05
C HIS A 90 3.24 6.51 -2.71
N LEU A 91 3.21 5.19 -2.51
CA LEU A 91 2.79 4.61 -1.23
C LEU A 91 3.72 5.04 -0.10
N VAL A 92 5.02 4.97 -0.34
CA VAL A 92 6.04 5.40 0.64
C VAL A 92 5.86 6.86 0.99
N ALA A 93 5.72 7.72 -0.02
CA ALA A 93 5.56 9.16 0.19
C ALA A 93 4.32 9.48 1.02
N SER A 94 3.19 8.83 0.72
CA SER A 94 1.95 9.03 1.48
C SER A 94 2.10 8.58 2.93
N CYS A 95 2.78 7.46 3.18
CA CYS A 95 3.04 7.00 4.55
C CYS A 95 3.94 7.96 5.32
N LEU A 96 4.98 8.50 4.67
CA LEU A 96 5.85 9.48 5.31
C LEU A 96 5.12 10.80 5.60
N ALA A 97 4.17 11.18 4.74
CA ALA A 97 3.37 12.40 4.92
C ALA A 97 2.23 12.22 5.92
N THR A 98 1.92 10.99 6.31
CA THR A 98 0.82 10.67 7.24
C THR A 98 1.41 9.94 8.45
N PRO A 99 1.85 10.66 9.48
CA PRO A 99 2.51 10.04 10.64
C PRO A 99 1.69 8.90 11.25
N GLY A 100 2.37 7.84 11.67
CA GLY A 100 1.73 6.66 12.24
C GLY A 100 1.23 5.64 11.23
N THR A 101 1.40 5.87 9.95
CA THR A 101 1.04 4.90 8.90
C THR A 101 2.23 4.04 8.53
N GLN A 102 2.01 2.73 8.48
CA GLN A 102 3.03 1.74 8.12
C GLN A 102 2.59 0.96 6.90
N ILE A 103 3.58 0.47 6.14
CA ILE A 103 3.35 -0.36 4.95
C ILE A 103 3.39 -1.84 5.33
N TRP A 104 2.41 -2.58 4.84
CA TRP A 104 2.35 -4.04 4.93
C TRP A 104 2.53 -4.62 3.54
N THR A 105 3.62 -5.34 3.31
CA THR A 105 3.99 -5.85 2.00
C THR A 105 4.65 -7.22 2.09
N LEU A 106 4.47 -8.02 1.04
CA LEU A 106 5.21 -9.27 0.81
C LEU A 106 6.40 -9.05 -0.15
N ASP A 107 6.49 -7.87 -0.77
CA ASP A 107 7.56 -7.56 -1.71
C ASP A 107 8.85 -7.26 -0.95
N GLY A 108 9.91 -8.02 -1.26
CA GLY A 108 11.17 -7.89 -0.54
C GLY A 108 11.85 -6.54 -0.71
N LYS A 109 11.75 -5.94 -1.89
CA LYS A 109 12.39 -4.64 -2.17
C LYS A 109 11.66 -3.50 -1.50
N LEU A 110 10.34 -3.47 -1.62
CA LEU A 110 9.53 -2.47 -0.91
C LEU A 110 9.65 -2.64 0.61
N GLY A 111 9.65 -3.89 1.07
CA GLY A 111 9.83 -4.18 2.50
C GLY A 111 11.13 -3.61 3.06
N LYS A 112 12.25 -3.76 2.33
CA LYS A 112 13.54 -3.20 2.74
C LYS A 112 13.54 -1.67 2.77
N VAL A 113 12.92 -1.04 1.77
CA VAL A 113 12.77 0.42 1.76
C VAL A 113 11.93 0.89 2.95
N ALA A 114 10.78 0.26 3.17
CA ALA A 114 9.91 0.61 4.29
C ALA A 114 10.62 0.43 5.63
N GLU A 115 11.39 -0.64 5.79
CA GLU A 115 12.18 -0.90 7.00
C GLU A 115 13.23 0.19 7.23
N SER A 116 13.96 0.56 6.17
CA SER A 116 14.98 1.60 6.26
C SER A 116 14.41 2.97 6.63
N LEU A 117 13.13 3.21 6.34
CA LEU A 117 12.44 4.45 6.66
C LEU A 117 11.58 4.35 7.94
N SER A 118 11.66 3.21 8.64
CA SER A 118 10.90 2.95 9.86
C SER A 118 9.38 3.01 9.70
N ILE A 119 8.90 2.61 8.52
CA ILE A 119 7.47 2.55 8.21
C ILE A 119 6.98 1.15 7.83
N ARG A 120 7.76 0.11 8.10
CA ARG A 120 7.33 -1.25 7.85
C ARG A 120 6.58 -1.81 9.03
N THR A 121 5.38 -2.36 8.79
CA THR A 121 4.67 -3.14 9.80
C THR A 121 5.20 -4.57 9.85
N HIS A 122 5.15 -5.17 11.05
CA HIS A 122 5.59 -6.54 11.26
C HIS A 122 4.42 -7.54 11.32
N LEU A 123 3.34 -7.24 10.62
CA LEU A 123 2.24 -8.19 10.46
C LEU A 123 2.72 -9.43 9.68
N PRO A 124 2.27 -10.62 10.06
CA PRO A 124 2.68 -11.86 9.42
C PRO A 124 2.26 -11.97 7.97
#